data_b47a824f730f64992d4e944b14abadbd
#
_entry.id   b47a824f730f64992d4e944b14abadbd
#
_cell.length_a   1.000
_cell.length_b   1.000
_cell.length_c   1.000
_cell.angle_alpha   90.00
_cell.angle_beta   90.00
_cell.angle_gamma   90.00
#
_symmetry.space_group_name_H-M   'P 1'
#
loop_
_entity.id
_entity.type
_entity.pdbx_description
1 polymer ?
#
loop_
_entity_poly.entity_id
_entity_poly.type
_entity_poly.pdbx_seq_one_letter_code
_entity_poly.pdbx_strand_id
1 'polypeptide(L)'
;MDDDYTRGTRSLPLLEGGFDGRIGLTFLGVGGWLIETPRTQVLTAPLFSNPSIWRTGLGTIRADSTAIVDGLRRFGVDDLSGVTAILSGHAHYDHLMDVPWIAARLSPRARVLVNTTGQRTLAPIADSLGLDRSRIVDVSSFAADVEGGGTWIRLGPDVRLLPLRSDHAPHFAGLTLYDGTRGSDLVRPPRSAEEWLEGETLAFLLEVADAGGGRPVRIYVQDAVAREPWGFVPPRYAPVDLAILVPATYAEVDWHPEAILENTRARHVALGHWENFFAPPSADPEPVAFTLLPDFIARLRRAVSGDDSRWTLPMPGTRLELGRLRNDSR
;
A
#
# COMPACT_ATOMS: atom_id res chain seq x y z
N MET A 1 9.82 22.50 -0.36
CA MET A 1 9.31 21.16 -0.72
C MET A 1 10.30 20.35 -1.54
N ASP A 2 11.03 20.93 -2.49
CA ASP A 2 11.98 20.12 -3.29
C ASP A 2 13.02 19.37 -2.46
N ASP A 3 13.44 19.92 -1.33
CA ASP A 3 14.40 19.31 -0.39
C ASP A 3 13.78 18.17 0.45
N ASP A 4 12.45 18.03 0.49
CA ASP A 4 11.77 17.00 1.27
C ASP A 4 11.63 15.66 0.51
N TYR A 5 11.70 15.71 -0.83
CA TYR A 5 11.58 14.52 -1.64
C TYR A 5 12.82 13.64 -1.58
N THR A 6 12.60 12.35 -1.38
CA THR A 6 13.65 11.33 -1.45
C THR A 6 13.67 10.69 -2.83
N ARG A 7 14.87 10.60 -3.42
CA ARG A 7 15.12 9.94 -4.71
C ARG A 7 16.22 8.89 -4.58
N GLY A 8 16.23 7.94 -5.48
CA GLY A 8 17.24 6.88 -5.49
C GLY A 8 17.07 5.88 -4.34
N THR A 9 18.16 5.53 -3.66
CA THR A 9 18.11 4.56 -2.55
C THR A 9 18.37 5.26 -1.22
N ARG A 10 17.51 5.00 -0.23
CA ARG A 10 17.69 5.46 1.16
C ARG A 10 17.74 4.28 2.12
N SER A 11 18.79 4.23 2.93
CA SER A 11 18.92 3.22 3.99
C SER A 11 18.22 3.68 5.27
N LEU A 12 17.43 2.77 5.84
CA LEU A 12 16.72 2.96 7.10
C LEU A 12 17.26 1.96 8.13
N PRO A 13 17.91 2.42 9.20
CA PRO A 13 18.50 1.52 10.18
C PRO A 13 17.42 0.79 10.98
N LEU A 14 17.58 -0.53 11.11
CA LEU A 14 16.79 -1.34 12.03
C LEU A 14 17.35 -1.24 13.47
N LEU A 15 16.49 -1.62 14.42
CA LEU A 15 16.88 -1.75 15.83
C LEU A 15 18.09 -2.66 16.00
N GLU A 16 18.93 -2.29 16.98
CA GLU A 16 19.98 -3.17 17.50
C GLU A 16 19.37 -4.51 17.91
N GLY A 17 19.98 -5.58 17.43
CA GLY A 17 19.73 -6.95 17.93
C GLY A 17 19.05 -7.93 17.02
N GLY A 18 18.78 -7.65 15.71
CA GLY A 18 17.95 -8.68 15.18
C GLY A 18 18.06 -9.11 13.74
N PHE A 19 17.86 -8.32 12.78
CA PHE A 19 17.63 -8.85 11.44
C PHE A 19 18.94 -8.96 10.63
N ASP A 20 19.25 -10.20 10.20
CA ASP A 20 20.50 -10.50 9.46
C ASP A 20 20.31 -10.44 7.93
N GLY A 21 19.20 -9.84 7.48
CA GLY A 21 18.87 -9.65 6.07
C GLY A 21 18.76 -8.18 5.67
N ARG A 22 18.34 -7.98 4.43
CA ARG A 22 17.90 -6.68 3.92
C ARG A 22 16.47 -6.82 3.41
N ILE A 23 15.66 -5.79 3.66
CA ILE A 23 14.33 -5.67 3.11
C ILE A 23 14.35 -4.43 2.23
N GLY A 24 14.10 -4.61 0.94
CA GLY A 24 13.93 -3.52 -0.01
C GLY A 24 12.46 -3.17 -0.18
N LEU A 25 12.16 -1.87 -0.26
CA LEU A 25 10.83 -1.38 -0.59
C LEU A 25 10.98 -0.36 -1.72
N THR A 26 10.40 -0.65 -2.88
CA THR A 26 10.37 0.29 -4.00
C THR A 26 8.98 0.91 -4.10
N PHE A 27 8.90 2.25 -4.04
CA PHE A 27 7.65 2.97 -4.19
C PHE A 27 7.27 3.05 -5.67
N LEU A 28 6.06 2.61 -6.01
CA LEU A 28 5.57 2.50 -7.38
C LEU A 28 4.45 3.49 -7.71
N GLY A 29 4.17 4.40 -6.80
CA GLY A 29 3.05 5.33 -6.91
C GLY A 29 1.75 4.80 -6.28
N VAL A 30 0.86 5.71 -5.92
CA VAL A 30 -0.43 5.46 -5.26
C VAL A 30 -0.23 4.57 -4.01
N GLY A 31 -0.95 3.47 -3.90
CA GLY A 31 -0.75 2.45 -2.85
C GLY A 31 0.36 1.44 -3.17
N GLY A 32 1.08 1.62 -4.28
CA GLY A 32 2.01 0.63 -4.83
C GLY A 32 3.38 0.60 -4.16
N TRP A 33 3.72 -0.53 -3.55
CA TRP A 33 5.05 -0.82 -3.00
C TRP A 33 5.46 -2.24 -3.37
N LEU A 34 6.64 -2.40 -3.96
CA LEU A 34 7.28 -3.70 -4.08
C LEU A 34 8.15 -3.93 -2.86
N ILE A 35 7.77 -4.89 -2.03
CA ILE A 35 8.45 -5.25 -0.78
C ILE A 35 9.20 -6.56 -1.03
N GLU A 36 10.52 -6.50 -0.94
CA GLU A 36 11.43 -7.60 -1.22
C GLU A 36 12.16 -8.00 0.05
N THR A 37 11.96 -9.23 0.47
CA THR A 37 12.68 -9.85 1.59
C THR A 37 13.69 -10.87 1.03
N PRO A 38 14.52 -11.49 1.86
CA PRO A 38 15.45 -12.51 1.36
C PRO A 38 14.82 -13.66 0.60
N ARG A 39 13.53 -13.99 0.83
CA ARG A 39 12.89 -15.17 0.23
C ARG A 39 11.46 -14.94 -0.26
N THR A 40 10.94 -13.73 -0.14
CA THR A 40 9.54 -13.41 -0.51
C THR A 40 9.47 -12.03 -1.14
N GLN A 41 8.67 -11.90 -2.20
CA GLN A 41 8.28 -10.61 -2.75
C GLN A 41 6.78 -10.41 -2.57
N VAL A 42 6.39 -9.25 -2.08
CA VAL A 42 5.00 -8.83 -1.89
C VAL A 42 4.81 -7.50 -2.61
N LEU A 43 3.72 -7.37 -3.34
CA LEU A 43 3.32 -6.14 -3.99
C LEU A 43 2.07 -5.60 -3.28
N THR A 44 2.04 -4.32 -2.95
CA THR A 44 0.79 -3.63 -2.65
C THR A 44 0.22 -3.07 -3.94
N ALA A 45 -1.05 -2.71 -3.95
CA ALA A 45 -1.80 -2.38 -5.17
C ALA A 45 -1.30 -1.12 -5.89
N PRO A 46 -0.49 -1.23 -6.96
CA PRO A 46 -0.02 -0.08 -7.73
C PRO A 46 -1.04 0.32 -8.78
N LEU A 47 -1.04 1.60 -9.12
CA LEU A 47 -1.74 2.12 -10.29
C LEU A 47 -0.72 2.73 -11.26
N PHE A 48 -0.70 2.24 -12.48
CA PHE A 48 0.11 2.77 -13.58
C PHE A 48 -0.76 3.33 -14.72
N SER A 49 -2.00 2.84 -14.80
CA SER A 49 -2.95 3.25 -15.86
C SER A 49 -3.41 4.69 -15.74
N ASN A 50 -3.39 5.26 -14.54
CA ASN A 50 -3.61 6.67 -14.20
C ASN A 50 -4.63 7.37 -15.11
N PRO A 51 -5.92 6.98 -15.09
CA PRO A 51 -6.93 7.62 -15.93
C PRO A 51 -7.05 9.09 -15.55
N SER A 52 -7.07 9.97 -16.55
CA SER A 52 -7.24 11.40 -16.27
C SER A 52 -8.54 11.69 -15.51
N ILE A 53 -8.59 12.79 -14.76
CA ILE A 53 -9.76 13.19 -13.98
C ILE A 53 -11.06 13.21 -14.80
N TRP A 54 -10.98 13.62 -16.08
CA TRP A 54 -12.12 13.60 -16.99
C TRP A 54 -12.58 12.21 -17.35
N ARG A 55 -11.64 11.25 -17.56
CA ARG A 55 -11.98 9.86 -17.80
C ARG A 55 -12.57 9.20 -16.56
N THR A 56 -12.04 9.54 -15.38
CA THR A 56 -12.55 9.04 -14.11
C THR A 56 -13.97 9.53 -13.84
N GLY A 57 -14.24 10.82 -14.07
CA GLY A 57 -15.55 11.40 -13.78
C GLY A 57 -16.64 11.09 -14.82
N LEU A 58 -16.31 11.00 -16.09
CA LEU A 58 -17.29 10.96 -17.19
C LEU A 58 -17.02 9.86 -18.24
N GLY A 59 -15.92 9.14 -18.11
CA GLY A 59 -15.47 8.24 -19.17
C GLY A 59 -15.44 6.76 -18.79
N THR A 60 -14.77 6.00 -19.64
CA THR A 60 -14.48 4.60 -19.38
C THR A 60 -13.04 4.48 -18.88
N ILE A 61 -12.88 3.77 -17.76
CA ILE A 61 -11.58 3.44 -17.19
C ILE A 61 -11.33 1.93 -17.29
N ARG A 62 -10.08 1.58 -17.51
CA ARG A 62 -9.61 0.20 -17.57
C ARG A 62 -8.09 0.16 -17.42
N ALA A 63 -7.56 -0.99 -17.05
CA ALA A 63 -6.13 -1.24 -17.04
C ALA A 63 -5.53 -1.02 -18.44
N ASP A 64 -4.40 -0.33 -18.48
CA ASP A 64 -3.60 -0.09 -19.69
C ASP A 64 -2.27 -0.85 -19.57
N SER A 65 -2.17 -1.94 -20.31
CA SER A 65 -1.00 -2.81 -20.26
C SER A 65 0.31 -2.11 -20.66
N THR A 66 0.24 -1.13 -21.56
CA THR A 66 1.40 -0.35 -21.97
C THR A 66 1.87 0.55 -20.84
N ALA A 67 0.93 1.28 -20.22
CA ALA A 67 1.23 2.13 -19.07
C ALA A 67 1.80 1.33 -17.88
N ILE A 68 1.28 0.11 -17.63
CA ILE A 68 1.78 -0.78 -16.58
C ILE A 68 3.23 -1.18 -16.85
N VAL A 69 3.54 -1.67 -18.05
CA VAL A 69 4.89 -2.14 -18.39
C VAL A 69 5.89 -0.98 -18.41
N ASP A 70 5.51 0.15 -18.99
CA ASP A 70 6.38 1.32 -19.06
C ASP A 70 6.61 1.96 -17.68
N GLY A 71 5.58 1.99 -16.83
CA GLY A 71 5.70 2.46 -15.45
C GLY A 71 6.64 1.59 -14.61
N LEU A 72 6.50 0.27 -14.69
CA LEU A 72 7.39 -0.66 -14.00
C LEU A 72 8.85 -0.46 -14.42
N ARG A 73 9.13 -0.41 -15.72
CA ARG A 73 10.48 -0.15 -16.25
C ARG A 73 11.04 1.20 -15.78
N ARG A 74 10.21 2.24 -15.83
CA ARG A 74 10.59 3.58 -15.38
C ARG A 74 11.01 3.60 -13.92
N PHE A 75 10.36 2.79 -13.08
CA PHE A 75 10.67 2.68 -11.66
C PHE A 75 11.69 1.61 -11.32
N GLY A 76 12.37 1.05 -12.34
CA GLY A 76 13.44 0.08 -12.16
C GLY A 76 12.97 -1.31 -11.72
N VAL A 77 11.73 -1.67 -12.04
CA VAL A 77 11.16 -2.99 -11.76
C VAL A 77 11.01 -3.76 -13.06
N ASP A 78 11.94 -4.68 -13.30
CA ASP A 78 11.98 -5.45 -14.56
C ASP A 78 11.28 -6.81 -14.45
N ASP A 79 11.11 -7.36 -13.24
CA ASP A 79 10.53 -8.69 -13.03
C ASP A 79 9.66 -8.74 -11.76
N LEU A 80 8.44 -9.22 -11.93
CA LEU A 80 7.47 -9.50 -10.86
C LEU A 80 7.14 -10.99 -10.75
N SER A 81 7.85 -11.88 -11.45
CA SER A 81 7.57 -13.32 -11.45
C SER A 81 7.79 -13.98 -10.08
N GLY A 82 8.59 -13.36 -9.22
CA GLY A 82 8.85 -13.76 -7.85
C GLY A 82 7.78 -13.32 -6.84
N VAL A 83 6.86 -12.45 -7.21
CA VAL A 83 5.81 -11.96 -6.32
C VAL A 83 4.87 -13.09 -5.94
N THR A 84 4.68 -13.27 -4.63
CA THR A 84 3.84 -14.33 -4.04
C THR A 84 2.47 -13.83 -3.62
N ALA A 85 2.34 -12.54 -3.36
CA ALA A 85 1.07 -11.91 -2.98
C ALA A 85 1.00 -10.47 -3.50
N ILE A 86 -0.21 -10.06 -3.92
CA ILE A 86 -0.57 -8.68 -4.22
C ILE A 86 -1.68 -8.30 -3.24
N LEU A 87 -1.49 -7.21 -2.50
CA LEU A 87 -2.39 -6.76 -1.44
C LEU A 87 -3.15 -5.50 -1.90
N SER A 88 -4.46 -5.47 -1.71
CA SER A 88 -5.28 -4.25 -1.87
C SER A 88 -6.23 -4.15 -0.69
N GLY A 89 -6.14 -3.07 0.08
CA GLY A 89 -6.91 -2.90 1.31
C GLY A 89 -8.36 -2.51 1.05
N HIS A 90 -8.66 -1.88 -0.09
CA HIS A 90 -10.02 -1.59 -0.53
C HIS A 90 -10.13 -1.70 -2.06
N ALA A 91 -11.36 -1.62 -2.58
CA ALA A 91 -11.61 -2.00 -3.96
C ALA A 91 -11.86 -0.82 -4.91
N HIS A 92 -11.42 0.39 -4.56
CA HIS A 92 -11.44 1.51 -5.50
C HIS A 92 -10.52 1.24 -6.70
N TYR A 93 -10.85 1.88 -7.83
CA TYR A 93 -10.15 1.64 -9.09
C TYR A 93 -8.65 1.95 -9.01
N ASP A 94 -8.26 2.96 -8.26
CA ASP A 94 -6.86 3.39 -8.09
C ASP A 94 -6.02 2.42 -7.25
N HIS A 95 -6.65 1.51 -6.53
CA HIS A 95 -5.99 0.43 -5.79
C HIS A 95 -6.14 -0.95 -6.45
N LEU A 96 -7.11 -1.14 -7.35
CA LEU A 96 -7.44 -2.49 -7.78
C LEU A 96 -7.47 -2.69 -9.30
N MET A 97 -7.57 -1.62 -10.11
CA MET A 97 -7.81 -1.75 -11.55
C MET A 97 -6.69 -2.47 -12.31
N ASP A 98 -5.42 -2.20 -11.98
CA ASP A 98 -4.27 -2.80 -12.66
C ASP A 98 -3.87 -4.17 -12.10
N VAL A 99 -4.29 -4.46 -10.86
CA VAL A 99 -3.90 -5.67 -10.11
C VAL A 99 -4.21 -6.97 -10.86
N PRO A 100 -5.40 -7.21 -11.42
CA PRO A 100 -5.69 -8.49 -12.09
C PRO A 100 -4.84 -8.70 -13.33
N TRP A 101 -4.51 -7.63 -14.07
CA TRP A 101 -3.63 -7.74 -15.24
C TRP A 101 -2.20 -8.10 -14.82
N ILE A 102 -1.67 -7.43 -13.79
CA ILE A 102 -0.34 -7.73 -13.20
C ILE A 102 -0.30 -9.17 -12.70
N ALA A 103 -1.30 -9.61 -11.95
CA ALA A 103 -1.39 -10.98 -11.45
C ALA A 103 -1.43 -12.03 -12.57
N ALA A 104 -2.18 -11.75 -13.65
CA ALA A 104 -2.34 -12.68 -14.75
C ALA A 104 -1.11 -12.76 -15.68
N ARG A 105 -0.40 -11.66 -15.87
CA ARG A 105 0.65 -11.54 -16.92
C ARG A 105 2.06 -11.44 -16.38
N LEU A 106 2.26 -10.82 -15.21
CA LEU A 106 3.59 -10.53 -14.68
C LEU A 106 3.90 -11.33 -13.41
N SER A 107 2.87 -11.73 -12.65
CA SER A 107 3.04 -12.37 -11.34
C SER A 107 2.28 -13.71 -11.27
N PRO A 108 2.70 -14.74 -12.02
CA PRO A 108 1.93 -15.97 -12.20
C PRO A 108 1.72 -16.77 -10.91
N ARG A 109 2.55 -16.53 -9.87
CA ARG A 109 2.45 -17.20 -8.57
C ARG A 109 1.67 -16.39 -7.53
N ALA A 110 1.42 -15.11 -7.79
CA ALA A 110 0.82 -14.24 -6.79
C ALA A 110 -0.63 -14.61 -6.50
N ARG A 111 -0.97 -14.65 -5.21
CA ARG A 111 -2.35 -14.54 -4.76
C ARG A 111 -2.72 -13.06 -4.66
N VAL A 112 -3.93 -12.71 -5.02
CA VAL A 112 -4.48 -11.35 -4.88
C VAL A 112 -5.34 -11.36 -3.62
N LEU A 113 -4.89 -10.68 -2.57
CA LEU A 113 -5.55 -10.61 -1.28
C LEU A 113 -6.32 -9.29 -1.20
N VAL A 114 -7.62 -9.38 -1.11
CA VAL A 114 -8.57 -8.26 -1.19
C VAL A 114 -9.69 -8.42 -0.17
N ASN A 115 -10.55 -7.41 -0.06
CA ASN A 115 -11.81 -7.52 0.66
C ASN A 115 -12.87 -8.29 -0.16
N THR A 116 -14.02 -8.62 0.45
CA THR A 116 -15.12 -9.32 -0.20
C THR A 116 -15.61 -8.62 -1.47
N THR A 117 -15.75 -7.31 -1.42
CA THR A 117 -16.21 -6.48 -2.56
C THR A 117 -15.19 -6.52 -3.71
N GLY A 118 -13.89 -6.45 -3.40
CA GLY A 118 -12.82 -6.58 -4.38
C GLY A 118 -12.83 -7.94 -5.07
N GLN A 119 -12.98 -9.03 -4.32
CA GLN A 119 -13.05 -10.37 -4.89
C GLN A 119 -14.18 -10.47 -5.92
N ARG A 120 -15.37 -9.97 -5.60
CA ARG A 120 -16.56 -9.99 -6.46
C ARG A 120 -16.44 -9.05 -7.65
N THR A 121 -15.78 -7.91 -7.48
CA THR A 121 -15.50 -6.96 -8.56
C THR A 121 -14.52 -7.55 -9.57
N LEU A 122 -13.51 -8.28 -9.08
CA LEU A 122 -12.48 -8.89 -9.92
C LEU A 122 -12.93 -10.16 -10.66
N ALA A 123 -14.00 -10.82 -10.24
CA ALA A 123 -14.45 -12.08 -10.81
C ALA A 123 -14.55 -12.07 -12.36
N PRO A 124 -15.29 -11.14 -13.01
CA PRO A 124 -15.38 -11.12 -14.47
C PRO A 124 -14.09 -10.65 -15.15
N ILE A 125 -13.24 -9.88 -14.46
CA ILE A 125 -11.95 -9.47 -15.00
C ILE A 125 -11.01 -10.68 -15.04
N ALA A 126 -10.99 -11.49 -13.97
CA ALA A 126 -10.21 -12.71 -13.90
C ALA A 126 -10.57 -13.66 -15.05
N ASP A 127 -11.87 -13.90 -15.29
CA ASP A 127 -12.34 -14.72 -16.41
C ASP A 127 -11.84 -14.21 -17.75
N SER A 128 -11.93 -12.90 -17.98
CA SER A 128 -11.52 -12.28 -19.25
C SER A 128 -10.01 -12.37 -19.49
N LEU A 129 -9.21 -12.43 -18.42
CA LEU A 129 -7.76 -12.54 -18.47
C LEU A 129 -7.26 -13.99 -18.40
N GLY A 130 -8.12 -14.96 -18.11
CA GLY A 130 -7.72 -16.34 -17.80
C GLY A 130 -6.95 -16.45 -16.48
N LEU A 131 -7.20 -15.53 -15.54
CA LEU A 131 -6.67 -15.60 -14.19
C LEU A 131 -7.52 -16.58 -13.37
N ASP A 132 -6.90 -17.58 -12.78
CA ASP A 132 -7.58 -18.50 -11.88
C ASP A 132 -8.19 -17.74 -10.69
N ARG A 133 -9.51 -17.79 -10.55
CA ARG A 133 -10.26 -17.11 -9.48
C ARG A 133 -9.84 -17.57 -8.09
N SER A 134 -9.33 -18.80 -7.93
CA SER A 134 -8.83 -19.30 -6.65
C SER A 134 -7.61 -18.52 -6.12
N ARG A 135 -6.95 -17.78 -6.99
CA ARG A 135 -5.86 -16.86 -6.61
C ARG A 135 -6.36 -15.54 -6.04
N ILE A 136 -7.65 -15.20 -6.20
CA ILE A 136 -8.26 -14.00 -5.62
C ILE A 136 -8.89 -14.40 -4.30
N VAL A 137 -8.29 -13.99 -3.20
CA VAL A 137 -8.61 -14.44 -1.85
C VAL A 137 -9.22 -13.30 -1.06
N ASP A 138 -10.45 -13.48 -0.60
CA ASP A 138 -11.07 -12.59 0.39
C ASP A 138 -10.40 -12.79 1.76
N VAL A 139 -9.87 -11.70 2.31
CA VAL A 139 -9.18 -11.72 3.61
C VAL A 139 -9.92 -10.93 4.69
N SER A 140 -11.12 -10.42 4.43
CA SER A 140 -11.90 -9.64 5.39
C SER A 140 -12.17 -10.39 6.69
N SER A 141 -12.47 -11.68 6.61
CA SER A 141 -12.72 -12.52 7.79
C SER A 141 -11.49 -12.83 8.62
N PHE A 142 -10.30 -12.60 8.09
CA PHE A 142 -9.02 -12.77 8.79
C PHE A 142 -8.58 -11.52 9.53
N ALA A 143 -9.26 -10.39 9.34
CA ALA A 143 -8.82 -9.11 9.86
C ALA A 143 -8.95 -9.03 11.39
N ALA A 144 -7.91 -8.50 12.02
CA ALA A 144 -7.89 -8.13 13.43
C ALA A 144 -8.47 -6.73 13.63
N ASP A 145 -8.98 -6.46 14.82
CA ASP A 145 -9.24 -5.11 15.33
C ASP A 145 -8.16 -4.69 16.34
N VAL A 146 -8.31 -3.51 16.93
CA VAL A 146 -7.34 -2.99 17.91
C VAL A 146 -7.23 -3.85 19.16
N GLU A 147 -8.29 -4.54 19.55
CA GLU A 147 -8.31 -5.43 20.73
C GLU A 147 -7.57 -6.74 20.47
N GLY A 148 -7.41 -7.07 19.19
CA GLY A 148 -6.71 -8.28 18.74
C GLY A 148 -7.56 -9.15 17.82
N GLY A 149 -7.47 -10.46 18.02
CA GLY A 149 -8.10 -11.40 17.10
C GLY A 149 -7.33 -11.47 15.76
N GLY A 150 -8.07 -11.78 14.70
CA GLY A 150 -7.53 -11.95 13.36
C GLY A 150 -6.68 -13.21 13.18
N THR A 151 -6.34 -13.49 11.94
CA THR A 151 -5.56 -14.68 11.58
C THR A 151 -4.42 -14.31 10.66
N TRP A 152 -3.21 -14.72 11.01
CA TRP A 152 -2.03 -14.54 10.20
C TRP A 152 -2.07 -15.40 8.94
N ILE A 153 -1.82 -14.78 7.81
CA ILE A 153 -1.77 -15.42 6.49
C ILE A 153 -0.31 -15.52 6.06
N ARG A 154 0.16 -16.72 5.75
CA ARG A 154 1.52 -16.91 5.21
C ARG A 154 1.57 -16.44 3.76
N LEU A 155 2.48 -15.52 3.45
CA LEU A 155 2.70 -15.02 2.08
C LEU A 155 3.89 -15.70 1.40
N GLY A 156 4.86 -16.14 2.17
CA GLY A 156 6.07 -16.81 1.69
C GLY A 156 6.83 -17.49 2.82
N PRO A 157 8.07 -17.94 2.57
CA PRO A 157 8.86 -18.64 3.58
C PRO A 157 9.18 -17.80 4.82
N ASP A 158 9.34 -16.48 4.66
CA ASP A 158 9.78 -15.55 5.69
C ASP A 158 8.80 -14.40 5.95
N VAL A 159 7.66 -14.35 5.25
CA VAL A 159 6.67 -13.28 5.41
C VAL A 159 5.31 -13.83 5.78
N ARG A 160 4.68 -13.19 6.77
CA ARG A 160 3.27 -13.36 7.10
C ARG A 160 2.56 -12.00 7.19
N LEU A 161 1.27 -12.01 6.92
CA LEU A 161 0.38 -10.87 6.88
C LEU A 161 -0.70 -11.01 7.94
N LEU A 162 -0.97 -9.97 8.69
CA LEU A 162 -2.20 -9.80 9.46
C LEU A 162 -2.99 -8.64 8.84
N PRO A 163 -4.14 -8.91 8.21
CA PRO A 163 -5.07 -7.85 7.83
C PRO A 163 -5.60 -7.16 9.10
N LEU A 164 -5.82 -5.86 9.04
CA LEU A 164 -6.37 -5.06 10.12
C LEU A 164 -7.65 -4.39 9.63
N ARG A 165 -8.71 -4.44 10.42
CA ARG A 165 -9.94 -3.70 10.11
C ARG A 165 -9.64 -2.23 10.07
N SER A 166 -10.00 -1.58 8.97
CA SER A 166 -9.77 -0.17 8.75
C SER A 166 -11.05 0.52 8.27
N ASP A 167 -10.93 1.79 7.97
CA ASP A 167 -11.98 2.65 7.44
C ASP A 167 -11.37 3.50 6.33
N HIS A 168 -12.18 4.16 5.54
CA HIS A 168 -11.75 5.09 4.52
C HIS A 168 -12.27 6.49 4.87
N ALA A 169 -11.38 7.44 5.04
CA ALA A 169 -11.74 8.84 5.22
C ALA A 169 -12.58 9.33 4.03
N PRO A 170 -13.50 10.28 4.25
CA PRO A 170 -14.17 10.96 3.14
C PRO A 170 -13.15 11.50 2.15
N HIS A 171 -13.50 11.52 0.86
CA HIS A 171 -12.59 11.98 -0.18
C HIS A 171 -12.47 13.50 -0.23
N PHE A 172 -13.59 14.18 -0.03
CA PHE A 172 -13.65 15.65 -0.15
C PHE A 172 -14.89 16.19 0.57
N ALA A 173 -14.69 17.19 1.43
CA ALA A 173 -15.76 17.90 2.15
C ALA A 173 -16.81 16.97 2.79
N GLY A 174 -16.35 15.88 3.39
CA GLY A 174 -17.21 14.86 4.01
C GLY A 174 -17.92 13.92 3.04
N LEU A 175 -17.67 14.01 1.73
CA LEU A 175 -18.23 13.13 0.72
C LEU A 175 -17.36 11.89 0.53
N THR A 176 -17.94 10.71 0.71
CA THR A 176 -17.33 9.44 0.33
C THR A 176 -17.76 9.10 -1.09
N LEU A 177 -16.79 8.99 -2.01
CA LEU A 177 -17.04 8.60 -3.39
C LEU A 177 -16.96 7.07 -3.49
N TYR A 178 -17.86 6.48 -4.29
CA TYR A 178 -17.87 5.05 -4.60
C TYR A 178 -17.97 4.15 -3.37
N ASP A 179 -18.58 4.66 -2.30
CA ASP A 179 -18.90 3.90 -1.10
C ASP A 179 -19.80 2.69 -1.41
N GLY A 180 -19.76 1.70 -0.54
CA GLY A 180 -20.65 0.54 -0.60
C GLY A 180 -19.93 -0.79 -0.78
N THR A 181 -20.73 -1.85 -0.69
CA THR A 181 -20.27 -3.24 -0.75
C THR A 181 -21.00 -4.01 -1.86
N ARG A 182 -20.39 -5.12 -2.29
CA ARG A 182 -20.99 -6.02 -3.29
C ARG A 182 -21.48 -7.31 -2.66
N GLY A 183 -22.77 -7.59 -2.86
CA GLY A 183 -23.39 -8.86 -2.43
C GLY A 183 -23.14 -10.04 -3.37
N SER A 184 -22.75 -9.80 -4.65
CA SER A 184 -22.54 -10.83 -5.66
C SER A 184 -21.49 -10.41 -6.67
N ASP A 185 -20.98 -11.37 -7.45
CA ASP A 185 -20.04 -11.09 -8.53
C ASP A 185 -20.65 -10.12 -9.55
N LEU A 186 -19.82 -9.24 -10.08
CA LEU A 186 -20.19 -8.48 -11.27
C LEU A 186 -20.39 -9.42 -12.46
N VAL A 187 -21.34 -9.08 -13.32
CA VAL A 187 -21.61 -9.86 -14.54
C VAL A 187 -20.66 -9.52 -15.69
N ARG A 188 -19.96 -8.41 -15.59
CA ARG A 188 -18.96 -7.94 -16.57
C ARG A 188 -17.90 -7.09 -15.86
N PRO A 189 -16.70 -6.91 -16.48
CA PRO A 189 -15.70 -5.97 -15.96
C PRO A 189 -16.27 -4.55 -15.78
N PRO A 190 -15.88 -3.84 -14.70
CA PRO A 190 -16.24 -2.43 -14.48
C PRO A 190 -15.79 -1.56 -15.66
N ARG A 191 -16.54 -0.51 -15.96
CA ARG A 191 -16.25 0.43 -17.05
C ARG A 191 -16.11 1.87 -16.58
N SER A 192 -16.73 2.23 -15.47
CA SER A 192 -16.64 3.56 -14.86
C SER A 192 -16.07 3.47 -13.45
N ALA A 193 -15.58 4.58 -12.91
CA ALA A 193 -15.01 4.61 -11.55
C ALA A 193 -16.05 4.24 -10.48
N GLU A 194 -17.31 4.65 -10.66
CA GLU A 194 -18.41 4.35 -9.74
C GLU A 194 -18.77 2.85 -9.62
N GLU A 195 -18.29 2.03 -10.53
CA GLU A 195 -18.49 0.57 -10.46
C GLU A 195 -17.40 -0.11 -9.59
N TRP A 196 -16.41 0.62 -9.13
CA TRP A 196 -15.37 0.17 -8.21
C TRP A 196 -15.73 0.63 -6.79
N LEU A 197 -16.68 -0.08 -6.18
CA LEU A 197 -17.11 0.22 -4.81
C LEU A 197 -16.00 -0.11 -3.81
N GLU A 198 -15.87 0.69 -2.77
CA GLU A 198 -14.86 0.58 -1.72
C GLU A 198 -14.77 -0.81 -1.09
N GLY A 199 -15.91 -1.32 -0.61
CA GLY A 199 -15.96 -2.51 0.24
C GLY A 199 -15.52 -2.24 1.68
N GLU A 200 -15.15 -3.29 2.37
CA GLU A 200 -14.53 -3.19 3.69
C GLU A 200 -13.07 -2.76 3.53
N THR A 201 -12.69 -1.63 4.13
CA THR A 201 -11.30 -1.19 4.06
C THR A 201 -10.42 -1.93 5.07
N LEU A 202 -9.21 -2.30 4.63
CA LEU A 202 -8.20 -3.00 5.40
C LEU A 202 -6.89 -2.22 5.40
N ALA A 203 -6.19 -2.23 6.53
CA ALA A 203 -4.76 -1.96 6.59
C ALA A 203 -4.01 -3.29 6.76
N PHE A 204 -2.69 -3.27 6.65
CA PHE A 204 -1.90 -4.49 6.66
C PHE A 204 -0.71 -4.39 7.62
N LEU A 205 -0.51 -5.43 8.42
CA LEU A 205 0.71 -5.62 9.18
C LEU A 205 1.47 -6.83 8.63
N LEU A 206 2.64 -6.56 8.07
CA LEU A 206 3.57 -7.59 7.60
C LEU A 206 4.60 -7.88 8.68
N GLU A 207 4.86 -9.14 8.94
CA GLU A 207 6.03 -9.58 9.71
C GLU A 207 6.99 -10.36 8.82
N VAL A 208 8.24 -9.92 8.81
CA VAL A 208 9.36 -10.58 8.14
C VAL A 208 10.18 -11.28 9.19
N ALA A 209 10.21 -12.61 9.13
CA ALA A 209 10.95 -13.44 10.08
C ALA A 209 12.47 -13.25 9.92
N ASP A 210 13.16 -13.10 11.04
CA ASP A 210 14.61 -13.14 11.08
C ASP A 210 15.12 -14.60 11.00
N ALA A 211 16.02 -14.89 10.05
CA ALA A 211 16.59 -16.22 9.91
C ALA A 211 17.44 -16.64 11.12
N GLY A 212 17.99 -15.68 11.86
CA GLY A 212 18.74 -15.89 13.10
C GLY A 212 17.87 -16.11 14.34
N GLY A 213 16.54 -16.08 14.20
CA GLY A 213 15.59 -16.25 15.31
C GLY A 213 15.42 -15.01 16.19
N GLY A 214 15.87 -13.86 15.72
CA GLY A 214 15.65 -12.57 16.38
C GLY A 214 14.19 -12.06 16.26
N ARG A 215 13.96 -10.84 16.72
CA ARG A 215 12.67 -10.18 16.57
C ARG A 215 12.32 -10.00 15.08
N PRO A 216 11.10 -10.35 14.64
CA PRO A 216 10.70 -10.10 13.26
C PRO A 216 10.66 -8.60 12.98
N VAL A 217 10.99 -8.22 11.75
CA VAL A 217 10.77 -6.86 11.23
C VAL A 217 9.29 -6.69 10.93
N ARG A 218 8.70 -5.60 11.39
CA ARG A 218 7.28 -5.27 11.21
C ARG A 218 7.12 -4.07 10.32
N ILE A 219 6.31 -4.23 9.27
CA ILE A 219 5.95 -3.18 8.32
C ILE A 219 4.44 -3.00 8.38
N TYR A 220 4.01 -1.80 8.76
CA TYR A 220 2.62 -1.40 8.68
C TYR A 220 2.36 -0.71 7.34
N VAL A 221 1.27 -1.08 6.67
CA VAL A 221 0.85 -0.49 5.40
C VAL A 221 -0.58 0.02 5.56
N GLN A 222 -0.74 1.33 5.51
CA GLN A 222 -2.03 1.97 5.43
C GLN A 222 -2.46 2.05 3.96
N ASP A 223 -3.66 1.57 3.64
CA ASP A 223 -4.19 1.60 2.28
C ASP A 223 -5.05 2.85 2.04
N ALA A 224 -5.74 3.31 3.08
CA ALA A 224 -6.48 4.57 3.13
C ALA A 224 -6.38 5.20 4.52
N VAL A 225 -6.55 6.52 4.59
CA VAL A 225 -6.66 7.22 5.89
C VAL A 225 -7.90 6.75 6.62
N ALA A 226 -7.78 6.49 7.91
CA ALA A 226 -8.88 6.01 8.75
C ALA A 226 -8.98 6.82 10.04
N ARG A 227 -10.21 6.94 10.57
CA ARG A 227 -10.43 7.48 11.91
C ARG A 227 -9.98 6.45 12.96
N GLU A 228 -9.45 6.93 14.08
CA GLU A 228 -9.19 6.05 15.20
C GLU A 228 -10.47 5.35 15.71
N PRO A 229 -10.40 4.10 16.16
CA PRO A 229 -9.23 3.21 16.22
C PRO A 229 -9.05 2.34 14.97
N TRP A 230 -9.67 2.67 13.83
CA TRP A 230 -9.61 1.88 12.61
C TRP A 230 -8.20 1.83 12.03
N GLY A 231 -7.78 0.67 11.58
CA GLY A 231 -6.43 0.43 11.07
C GLY A 231 -5.36 0.31 12.15
N PHE A 232 -5.74 0.35 13.45
CA PHE A 232 -4.78 0.25 14.54
C PHE A 232 -4.19 -1.15 14.66
N VAL A 233 -2.91 -1.18 14.96
CA VAL A 233 -2.16 -2.40 15.24
C VAL A 233 -2.47 -2.84 16.69
N PRO A 234 -2.82 -4.11 16.95
CA PRO A 234 -2.95 -4.60 18.31
C PRO A 234 -1.68 -4.34 19.12
N PRO A 235 -1.77 -3.88 20.39
CA PRO A 235 -0.63 -3.38 21.16
C PRO A 235 0.56 -4.34 21.27
N ARG A 236 0.30 -5.67 21.25
CA ARG A 236 1.34 -6.71 21.28
C ARG A 236 2.25 -6.72 20.06
N TYR A 237 1.86 -6.08 18.96
CA TYR A 237 2.65 -6.02 17.73
C TYR A 237 3.36 -4.68 17.55
N ALA A 238 3.08 -3.67 18.37
CA ALA A 238 3.86 -2.45 18.40
C ALA A 238 5.14 -2.64 19.27
N PRO A 239 6.26 -1.95 18.98
CA PRO A 239 6.45 -1.02 17.88
C PRO A 239 6.63 -1.71 16.54
N VAL A 240 6.31 -0.97 15.45
CA VAL A 240 6.64 -1.37 14.07
C VAL A 240 7.94 -0.70 13.63
N ASP A 241 8.65 -1.33 12.69
CA ASP A 241 9.93 -0.79 12.19
C ASP A 241 9.70 0.27 11.12
N LEU A 242 8.69 0.08 10.26
CA LEU A 242 8.28 1.02 9.24
C LEU A 242 6.76 1.12 9.20
N ALA A 243 6.23 2.35 9.18
CA ALA A 243 4.85 2.63 8.82
C ALA A 243 4.81 3.32 7.44
N ILE A 244 4.09 2.74 6.51
CA ILE A 244 3.72 3.38 5.25
C ILE A 244 2.37 4.06 5.48
N LEU A 245 2.35 5.39 5.40
CA LEU A 245 1.17 6.21 5.67
C LEU A 245 0.71 6.95 4.41
N VAL A 246 -0.59 7.21 4.36
CA VAL A 246 -1.26 7.91 3.26
C VAL A 246 -1.57 9.35 3.69
N PRO A 247 -1.04 10.39 3.02
CA PRO A 247 -1.43 11.77 3.25
C PRO A 247 -2.69 12.20 2.48
N ALA A 248 -3.10 11.47 1.44
CA ALA A 248 -4.33 11.79 0.72
C ALA A 248 -5.53 11.75 1.68
N THR A 249 -6.41 12.75 1.62
CA THR A 249 -7.61 12.87 2.46
C THR A 249 -7.37 13.04 3.99
N TYR A 250 -6.14 13.23 4.44
CA TYR A 250 -5.83 13.33 5.88
C TYR A 250 -6.61 14.45 6.60
N ALA A 251 -6.96 15.51 5.89
CA ALA A 251 -7.67 16.66 6.45
C ALA A 251 -9.15 16.34 6.80
N GLU A 252 -9.68 15.23 6.29
CA GLU A 252 -11.05 14.77 6.58
C GLU A 252 -11.11 13.93 7.88
N VAL A 253 -9.98 13.72 8.54
CA VAL A 253 -9.88 12.92 9.77
C VAL A 253 -9.09 13.68 10.83
N ASP A 254 -9.67 13.78 12.04
CA ASP A 254 -8.96 14.32 13.18
C ASP A 254 -7.80 13.39 13.60
N TRP A 255 -6.74 14.01 14.14
CA TRP A 255 -5.60 13.29 14.74
C TRP A 255 -4.82 12.35 13.78
N HIS A 256 -4.90 12.57 12.49
CA HIS A 256 -4.02 11.88 11.55
C HIS A 256 -2.85 12.80 11.11
N PRO A 257 -1.56 12.40 11.19
CA PRO A 257 -1.05 11.04 11.45
C PRO A 257 -0.77 10.74 12.93
N GLU A 258 -1.08 11.63 13.85
CA GLU A 258 -0.67 11.54 15.26
C GLU A 258 -1.17 10.24 15.92
N ALA A 259 -2.47 9.92 15.80
CA ALA A 259 -3.07 8.74 16.44
C ALA A 259 -2.46 7.42 15.93
N ILE A 260 -2.27 7.29 14.62
CA ILE A 260 -1.66 6.07 14.06
C ILE A 260 -0.18 5.94 14.42
N LEU A 261 0.55 7.04 14.57
CA LEU A 261 1.93 7.01 15.03
C LEU A 261 2.05 6.66 16.51
N GLU A 262 1.15 7.14 17.35
CA GLU A 262 1.07 6.75 18.75
C GLU A 262 0.75 5.26 18.91
N ASN A 263 -0.21 4.75 18.14
CA ASN A 263 -0.56 3.33 18.14
C ASN A 263 0.59 2.45 17.64
N THR A 264 1.13 2.72 16.47
CA THR A 264 2.17 1.90 15.84
C THR A 264 3.53 2.07 16.48
N ARG A 265 3.79 3.21 17.12
CA ARG A 265 5.11 3.62 17.63
C ARG A 265 6.20 3.39 16.58
N ALA A 266 5.88 3.72 15.33
CA ALA A 266 6.74 3.47 14.19
C ALA A 266 8.11 4.14 14.35
N ARG A 267 9.17 3.42 14.01
CA ARG A 267 10.54 3.96 14.01
C ARG A 267 10.79 4.85 12.83
N HIS A 268 10.37 4.37 11.67
CA HIS A 268 10.43 5.10 10.41
C HIS A 268 9.04 5.21 9.80
N VAL A 269 8.83 6.29 9.07
CA VAL A 269 7.60 6.56 8.33
C VAL A 269 7.96 6.79 6.87
N ALA A 270 7.26 6.12 5.96
CA ALA A 270 7.30 6.42 4.54
C ALA A 270 5.93 6.89 4.08
N LEU A 271 5.89 7.89 3.22
CA LEU A 271 4.63 8.39 2.68
C LEU A 271 4.37 7.79 1.30
N GLY A 272 3.22 7.13 1.14
CA GLY A 272 2.67 6.69 -0.14
C GLY A 272 1.44 7.51 -0.50
N HIS A 273 0.89 7.32 -1.68
CA HIS A 273 -0.38 7.91 -2.14
C HIS A 273 -0.48 9.43 -1.95
N TRP A 274 0.63 10.13 -2.16
CA TRP A 274 0.69 11.59 -2.04
C TRP A 274 0.62 12.29 -3.40
N GLU A 275 0.98 11.57 -4.47
CA GLU A 275 1.10 12.11 -5.81
C GLU A 275 -0.21 12.06 -6.59
N ASN A 276 -0.29 12.92 -7.60
CA ASN A 276 -1.43 13.06 -8.49
C ASN A 276 -1.55 11.87 -9.46
N PHE A 277 -2.37 10.91 -9.10
CA PHE A 277 -2.62 9.70 -9.89
C PHE A 277 -3.62 9.91 -11.06
N PHE A 278 -4.05 11.12 -11.32
CA PHE A 278 -4.75 11.51 -12.55
C PHE A 278 -3.78 11.94 -13.68
N ALA A 279 -2.50 12.09 -13.36
CA ALA A 279 -1.44 12.33 -14.32
C ALA A 279 -0.74 11.01 -14.70
N PRO A 280 -0.24 10.86 -15.94
CA PRO A 280 0.45 9.65 -16.34
C PRO A 280 1.75 9.47 -15.52
N PRO A 281 2.22 8.23 -15.29
CA PRO A 281 3.47 7.97 -14.54
C PRO A 281 4.72 8.60 -15.14
N SER A 282 4.63 9.07 -16.38
CA SER A 282 5.70 9.81 -17.08
C SER A 282 5.77 11.29 -16.71
N ALA A 283 4.73 11.86 -16.12
CA ALA A 283 4.73 13.24 -15.65
C ALA A 283 5.61 13.41 -14.40
N ASP A 284 6.06 14.64 -14.16
CA ASP A 284 6.70 14.96 -12.89
C ASP A 284 5.67 14.83 -11.76
N PRO A 285 5.96 14.07 -10.69
CA PRO A 285 5.01 13.88 -9.62
C PRO A 285 4.70 15.18 -8.87
N GLU A 286 3.42 15.46 -8.73
CA GLU A 286 2.88 16.58 -7.97
C GLU A 286 1.92 16.04 -6.90
N PRO A 287 1.69 16.74 -5.79
CA PRO A 287 0.68 16.33 -4.82
C PRO A 287 -0.70 16.18 -5.46
N VAL A 288 -1.44 15.15 -5.05
CA VAL A 288 -2.83 14.97 -5.50
C VAL A 288 -3.69 16.15 -5.08
N ALA A 289 -4.62 16.56 -5.95
CA ALA A 289 -5.49 17.69 -5.69
C ALA A 289 -6.21 17.57 -4.33
N PHE A 290 -6.38 18.69 -3.65
CA PHE A 290 -6.99 18.83 -2.32
C PHE A 290 -6.17 18.23 -1.16
N THR A 291 -5.01 17.64 -1.40
CA THR A 291 -4.09 17.24 -0.33
C THR A 291 -3.15 18.40 -0.01
N LEU A 292 -3.30 18.98 1.20
CA LEU A 292 -2.38 20.00 1.70
C LEU A 292 -1.09 19.34 2.21
N LEU A 293 -0.31 18.77 1.29
CA LEU A 293 0.89 18.00 1.62
C LEU A 293 1.89 18.75 2.53
N PRO A 294 2.16 20.06 2.35
CA PRO A 294 3.03 20.79 3.28
C PRO A 294 2.50 20.80 4.72
N ASP A 295 1.19 20.94 4.90
CA ASP A 295 0.57 20.95 6.23
C ASP A 295 0.64 19.55 6.88
N PHE A 296 0.42 18.51 6.08
CA PHE A 296 0.62 17.13 6.54
C PHE A 296 2.05 16.89 7.00
N ILE A 297 3.04 17.31 6.21
CA ILE A 297 4.45 17.19 6.56
C ILE A 297 4.76 17.97 7.84
N ALA A 298 4.20 19.16 8.03
CA ALA A 298 4.38 19.92 9.25
C ALA A 298 3.79 19.20 10.48
N ARG A 299 2.63 18.53 10.34
CA ARG A 299 2.05 17.67 11.39
C ARG A 299 2.94 16.47 11.68
N LEU A 300 3.37 15.77 10.63
CA LEU A 300 4.25 14.61 10.75
C LEU A 300 5.56 14.95 11.48
N ARG A 301 6.20 16.06 11.12
CA ARG A 301 7.42 16.56 11.79
C ARG A 301 7.20 16.78 13.28
N ARG A 302 6.08 17.35 13.68
CA ARG A 302 5.74 17.50 15.10
C ARG A 302 5.56 16.15 15.78
N ALA A 303 4.85 15.21 15.14
CA ALA A 303 4.59 13.89 15.67
C ALA A 303 5.86 13.03 15.84
N VAL A 304 6.87 13.23 14.99
CA VAL A 304 8.20 12.57 15.13
C VAL A 304 9.20 13.42 15.93
N SER A 305 8.74 14.43 16.67
CA SER A 305 9.56 15.31 17.52
C SER A 305 10.66 16.07 16.77
N GLY A 306 10.41 16.42 15.51
CA GLY A 306 11.35 17.16 14.66
C GLY A 306 12.53 16.35 14.14
N ASP A 307 12.54 15.04 14.32
CA ASP A 307 13.59 14.16 13.78
C ASP A 307 13.27 13.77 12.32
N ASP A 308 13.80 14.57 11.39
CA ASP A 308 13.62 14.35 9.95
C ASP A 308 14.28 13.06 9.43
N SER A 309 15.14 12.42 10.22
CA SER A 309 15.71 11.12 9.85
C SER A 309 14.66 9.98 9.94
N ARG A 310 13.57 10.20 10.66
CA ARG A 310 12.53 9.22 10.92
C ARG A 310 11.45 9.15 9.86
N TRP A 311 11.42 10.05 8.90
CA TRP A 311 10.39 10.02 7.85
C TRP A 311 10.97 10.22 6.45
N THR A 312 10.21 9.84 5.44
CA THR A 312 10.62 9.86 4.04
C THR A 312 9.40 10.15 3.15
N LEU A 313 9.57 11.09 2.23
CA LEU A 313 8.64 11.36 1.13
C LEU A 313 9.26 10.83 -0.18
N PRO A 314 9.07 9.56 -0.51
CA PRO A 314 9.71 8.96 -1.66
C PRO A 314 9.04 9.42 -2.96
N MET A 315 9.85 9.72 -3.96
CA MET A 315 9.40 9.84 -5.34
C MET A 315 9.14 8.44 -5.91
N PRO A 316 8.16 8.25 -6.83
CA PRO A 316 8.01 6.98 -7.52
C PRO A 316 9.34 6.48 -8.11
N GLY A 317 9.68 5.22 -7.89
CA GLY A 317 10.98 4.61 -8.20
C GLY A 317 12.02 4.72 -7.07
N THR A 318 11.74 5.44 -5.99
CA THR A 318 12.63 5.46 -4.81
C THR A 318 12.64 4.10 -4.12
N ARG A 319 13.84 3.62 -3.76
CA ARG A 319 14.05 2.39 -2.99
C ARG A 319 14.44 2.72 -1.55
N LEU A 320 13.73 2.15 -0.61
CA LEU A 320 14.08 2.15 0.81
C LEU A 320 14.69 0.79 1.16
N GLU A 321 15.77 0.80 1.94
CA GLU A 321 16.42 -0.43 2.41
C GLU A 321 16.42 -0.47 3.94
N LEU A 322 15.64 -1.39 4.53
CA LEU A 322 15.71 -1.69 5.94
C LEU A 322 16.76 -2.76 6.19
N GLY A 323 17.71 -2.47 7.08
CA GLY A 323 18.79 -3.38 7.41
C GLY A 323 19.70 -2.82 8.49
N ARG A 324 20.65 -3.61 8.96
CA ARG A 324 21.72 -3.11 9.81
C ARG A 324 22.53 -2.08 9.04
N LEU A 325 22.83 -0.94 9.67
CA LEU A 325 23.89 -0.09 9.16
C LEU A 325 25.17 -0.93 9.13
N ARG A 326 25.77 -1.10 7.96
CA ARG A 326 27.14 -1.56 7.92
C ARG A 326 27.97 -0.47 8.61
N ASN A 327 28.60 -0.80 9.72
CA ASN A 327 29.73 -0.04 10.18
C ASN A 327 30.80 -0.20 9.09
N ASP A 328 30.85 0.72 8.15
CA ASP A 328 32.00 0.91 7.28
C ASP A 328 33.14 1.51 8.15
N SER A 329 33.57 0.70 9.10
CA SER A 329 34.84 0.92 9.77
C SER A 329 35.93 0.34 8.87
N ARG A 330 36.40 1.15 7.93
CA ARG A 330 37.76 1.07 7.40
C ARG A 330 38.33 2.47 7.20
#